data_85ccfdd9debe439240638015470ba703
#
_entry.id   85ccfdd9debe439240638015470ba703
#
_cell.length_a   1.000
_cell.length_b   1.000
_cell.length_c   1.000
_cell.angle_alpha   90.00
_cell.angle_beta   90.00
_cell.angle_gamma   90.00
#
_symmetry.space_group_name_H-M   'P 1'
#
loop_
_entity.id
_entity.type
_entity.pdbx_description
1 polymer ?
#
loop_
_entity_poly.entity_id
_entity_poly.type
_entity_poly.pdbx_seq_one_letter_code
_entity_poly.pdbx_strand_id
1 'polypeptide(L)'
;FFGGFMKKTIAFLSCLLFAAGMMYAQDAAAATDKTDTTDKSVPTTAEESYDNRGYDSKTVRTIVPENPHTTDKTASVKIEYTPMYDEVRIYYTSMYVTYDKGEAMNTVMACLQDFMKDNQYYHYTYLARDREKYFKNDRGYSMAQYMSYVKMTR
;
A
#
# COMPACT_ATOMS: atom_id res chain seq x y z
N PHE A 1 49.07 -21.45 23.72
CA PHE A 1 48.34 -22.73 23.48
C PHE A 1 47.16 -22.40 22.62
N PHE A 2 47.26 -22.57 21.38
CA PHE A 2 46.91 -23.62 20.46
C PHE A 2 45.39 -23.96 20.45
N GLY A 3 44.84 -23.73 19.35
CA GLY A 3 43.94 -24.55 18.57
C GLY A 3 42.53 -23.97 18.49
N GLY A 4 41.87 -23.89 17.40
CA GLY A 4 41.94 -24.52 16.12
C GLY A 4 40.81 -24.03 15.25
N PHE A 5 41.20 -23.67 14.18
CA PHE A 5 40.64 -23.52 12.87
C PHE A 5 39.66 -24.65 12.50
N MET A 6 38.44 -24.33 12.16
CA MET A 6 37.64 -25.25 11.36
C MET A 6 36.74 -24.50 10.39
N LYS A 7 37.25 -24.31 9.18
CA LYS A 7 36.51 -24.05 7.97
C LYS A 7 35.65 -25.27 7.65
N LYS A 8 34.37 -25.10 7.44
CA LYS A 8 33.55 -26.08 6.71
C LYS A 8 32.91 -25.37 5.51
N THR A 9 33.62 -25.48 4.42
CA THR A 9 33.10 -25.38 3.06
C THR A 9 32.17 -26.56 2.83
N ILE A 10 30.94 -26.32 2.48
CA ILE A 10 30.08 -27.32 1.83
C ILE A 10 29.68 -26.73 0.48
N ALA A 11 30.38 -27.21 -0.52
CA ALA A 11 29.97 -27.16 -1.90
C ALA A 11 28.87 -28.21 -2.09
N PHE A 12 27.73 -27.83 -2.58
CA PHE A 12 26.78 -28.71 -3.23
C PHE A 12 26.59 -28.27 -4.67
N LEU A 13 27.22 -29.02 -5.46
CA LEU A 13 27.20 -29.23 -6.88
C LEU A 13 25.93 -30.01 -7.27
N SER A 14 25.43 -29.73 -8.48
CA SER A 14 24.73 -30.67 -9.36
C SER A 14 23.25 -30.88 -9.19
N CYS A 15 22.48 -30.79 -10.16
CA CYS A 15 22.18 -31.48 -11.42
C CYS A 15 20.90 -30.87 -11.96
N LEU A 16 20.89 -30.33 -13.13
CA LEU A 16 20.77 -31.02 -14.44
C LEU A 16 19.34 -31.45 -14.79
N LEU A 17 18.83 -30.79 -15.83
CA LEU A 17 18.02 -31.31 -16.93
C LEU A 17 16.71 -32.05 -16.60
N PHE A 18 15.62 -31.45 -17.09
CA PHE A 18 14.71 -32.15 -17.97
C PHE A 18 14.01 -31.21 -18.93
N ALA A 19 14.34 -31.35 -20.18
CA ALA A 19 13.61 -30.85 -21.32
C ALA A 19 12.59 -31.94 -21.72
N ALA A 20 11.44 -31.54 -22.13
CA ALA A 20 10.51 -32.14 -23.08
C ALA A 20 9.16 -31.42 -22.86
N GLY A 21 8.59 -30.63 -23.69
CA GLY A 21 8.30 -30.90 -25.10
C GLY A 21 6.90 -31.50 -25.17
N MET A 22 5.89 -30.68 -25.48
CA MET A 22 4.80 -31.12 -26.34
C MET A 22 4.03 -29.89 -26.86
N MET A 23 4.26 -29.63 -28.11
CA MET A 23 3.39 -28.93 -29.02
C MET A 23 2.09 -29.72 -29.16
N TYR A 24 0.96 -29.04 -29.12
CA TYR A 24 -0.17 -29.43 -29.93
C TYR A 24 -0.71 -28.17 -30.61
N ALA A 25 -0.42 -28.14 -31.88
CA ALA A 25 -1.16 -27.35 -32.85
C ALA A 25 -2.28 -28.25 -33.41
N GLN A 26 -3.27 -27.60 -33.90
CA GLN A 26 -4.25 -28.01 -34.92
C GLN A 26 -5.67 -27.77 -34.44
N ASP A 27 -6.60 -27.32 -35.21
CA ASP A 27 -6.67 -26.79 -36.57
C ASP A 27 -8.11 -26.29 -36.80
N ALA A 28 -8.22 -25.25 -37.58
CA ALA A 28 -9.18 -24.96 -38.61
C ALA A 28 -10.68 -25.28 -38.42
N ALA A 29 -11.53 -24.34 -38.69
CA ALA A 29 -12.31 -24.13 -39.90
C ALA A 29 -13.48 -23.20 -39.58
N ALA A 30 -13.47 -22.03 -40.10
CA ALA A 30 -14.26 -21.50 -41.21
C ALA A 30 -15.79 -21.68 -41.11
N ALA A 31 -16.49 -20.56 -40.95
CA ALA A 31 -17.61 -20.19 -41.80
C ALA A 31 -18.02 -18.74 -41.60
N THR A 32 -17.71 -17.94 -42.56
CA THR A 32 -18.44 -16.87 -43.20
C THR A 32 -19.88 -16.63 -42.72
N ASP A 33 -20.19 -15.42 -42.22
CA ASP A 33 -21.25 -14.67 -42.87
C ASP A 33 -21.05 -13.17 -42.66
N LYS A 34 -21.21 -12.45 -43.76
CA LYS A 34 -21.21 -11.03 -43.90
C LYS A 34 -22.54 -10.47 -43.42
N THR A 35 -22.56 -9.44 -42.62
CA THR A 35 -23.52 -8.36 -42.86
C THR A 35 -22.92 -7.03 -42.39
N ASP A 36 -22.72 -6.24 -43.38
CA ASP A 36 -22.51 -4.83 -43.45
C ASP A 36 -23.55 -4.07 -42.63
N THR A 37 -23.17 -3.16 -41.78
CA THR A 37 -23.88 -1.85 -41.69
C THR A 37 -23.15 -0.88 -40.76
N THR A 38 -22.53 0.15 -41.35
CA THR A 38 -22.59 1.56 -40.97
C THR A 38 -21.95 1.98 -39.64
N ASP A 39 -20.73 2.43 -39.82
CA ASP A 39 -20.17 3.67 -39.32
C ASP A 39 -21.16 4.54 -38.50
N LYS A 40 -20.94 4.57 -37.21
CA LYS A 40 -21.21 5.73 -36.39
C LYS A 40 -20.13 5.80 -35.32
N SER A 41 -19.07 6.48 -35.65
CA SER A 41 -18.17 7.08 -34.70
C SER A 41 -18.98 8.02 -33.80
N VAL A 42 -19.32 7.51 -32.60
CA VAL A 42 -19.78 8.33 -31.50
C VAL A 42 -18.52 8.69 -30.72
N PRO A 43 -18.20 9.93 -30.46
CA PRO A 43 -17.09 10.29 -29.59
C PRO A 43 -17.49 10.01 -28.15
N THR A 44 -17.18 8.82 -27.70
CA THR A 44 -17.31 8.39 -26.31
C THR A 44 -16.14 8.97 -25.52
N THR A 45 -16.20 10.22 -25.15
CA THR A 45 -15.14 10.81 -24.33
C THR A 45 -15.62 11.69 -23.19
N ALA A 46 -16.92 11.94 -23.06
CA ALA A 46 -17.42 12.83 -22.01
C ALA A 46 -18.18 12.10 -20.89
N GLU A 47 -18.75 10.94 -21.13
CA GLU A 47 -19.60 10.26 -20.12
C GLU A 47 -18.84 9.28 -19.23
N GLU A 48 -17.79 8.62 -19.72
CA GLU A 48 -16.94 7.75 -18.88
C GLU A 48 -16.14 8.50 -17.82
N SER A 49 -15.89 9.80 -18.05
CA SER A 49 -15.16 10.63 -17.08
C SER A 49 -16.00 11.03 -15.86
N TYR A 50 -17.33 11.01 -15.96
CA TYR A 50 -18.19 11.38 -14.84
C TYR A 50 -18.43 10.25 -13.84
N ASP A 51 -18.52 9.03 -14.31
CA ASP A 51 -18.81 7.87 -13.44
C ASP A 51 -17.58 7.44 -12.64
N ASN A 52 -16.39 7.54 -13.20
CA ASN A 52 -15.13 7.23 -12.50
C ASN A 52 -14.76 8.23 -11.41
N ARG A 53 -15.17 9.49 -11.51
CA ARG A 53 -14.94 10.51 -10.46
C ARG A 53 -15.72 10.22 -9.18
N GLY A 54 -16.91 9.66 -9.29
CA GLY A 54 -17.74 9.31 -8.14
C GLY A 54 -17.21 8.10 -7.37
N TYR A 55 -16.66 7.12 -8.06
CA TYR A 55 -16.07 5.92 -7.44
C TYR A 55 -14.71 6.24 -6.78
N ASP A 56 -13.87 7.00 -7.44
CA ASP A 56 -12.55 7.38 -6.92
C ASP A 56 -12.64 8.25 -5.66
N SER A 57 -13.66 9.09 -5.53
CA SER A 57 -13.81 9.94 -4.35
C SER A 57 -14.32 9.20 -3.11
N LYS A 58 -15.03 8.07 -3.29
CA LYS A 58 -15.52 7.22 -2.18
C LYS A 58 -14.48 6.19 -1.72
N THR A 59 -13.54 5.86 -2.59
CA THR A 59 -12.54 4.85 -2.31
C THR A 59 -11.49 5.37 -1.33
N VAL A 60 -11.19 4.60 -0.32
CA VAL A 60 -10.10 4.89 0.61
C VAL A 60 -8.78 4.73 -0.11
N ARG A 61 -8.00 5.79 -0.18
CA ARG A 61 -6.65 5.77 -0.76
C ARG A 61 -5.63 5.49 0.34
N THR A 62 -4.82 4.47 0.14
CA THR A 62 -3.70 4.17 1.03
C THR A 62 -2.44 4.85 0.51
N ILE A 63 -1.84 5.69 1.33
CA ILE A 63 -0.64 6.45 1.02
C ILE A 63 0.44 6.06 2.05
N VAL A 64 1.61 5.75 1.56
CA VAL A 64 2.80 5.56 2.39
C VAL A 64 3.68 6.80 2.19
N PRO A 65 3.92 7.61 3.23
CA PRO A 65 4.74 8.81 3.09
C PRO A 65 6.19 8.43 2.76
N GLU A 66 6.82 9.18 1.86
CA GLU A 66 8.23 9.00 1.53
C GLU A 66 9.14 9.35 2.71
N ASN A 67 8.76 10.37 3.47
CA ASN A 67 9.43 10.77 4.69
C ASN A 67 8.51 10.57 5.91
N PRO A 68 8.61 9.44 6.61
CA PRO A 68 7.73 9.15 7.73
C PRO A 68 8.07 9.89 9.02
N HIS A 69 9.08 10.74 9.06
CA HIS A 69 9.52 11.49 10.26
C HIS A 69 9.81 10.64 11.50
N THR A 70 10.12 9.37 11.31
CA THR A 70 10.43 8.46 12.43
C THR A 70 11.92 8.28 12.59
N THR A 71 12.38 8.14 13.82
CA THR A 71 13.76 7.77 14.16
C THR A 71 13.93 6.25 14.23
N ASP A 72 12.87 5.53 14.51
CA ASP A 72 12.86 4.07 14.56
C ASP A 72 12.82 3.47 13.14
N LYS A 73 13.89 2.75 12.78
CA LYS A 73 14.00 2.05 11.49
C LYS A 73 13.00 0.91 11.31
N THR A 74 12.40 0.43 12.41
CA THR A 74 11.39 -0.64 12.38
C THR A 74 9.98 -0.09 12.26
N ALA A 75 9.82 1.21 12.40
CA ALA A 75 8.53 1.87 12.30
C ALA A 75 8.10 2.08 10.84
N SER A 76 6.80 2.02 10.64
CA SER A 76 6.15 2.31 9.37
C SER A 76 4.93 3.20 9.59
N VAL A 77 4.72 4.13 8.67
CA VAL A 77 3.56 5.01 8.67
C VAL A 77 2.69 4.70 7.46
N LYS A 78 1.39 4.63 7.68
CA LYS A 78 0.38 4.45 6.63
C LYS A 78 -0.71 5.50 6.83
N ILE A 79 -1.10 6.15 5.75
CA ILE A 79 -2.18 7.12 5.71
C ILE A 79 -3.32 6.53 4.89
N GLU A 80 -4.51 6.49 5.46
CA GLU A 80 -5.75 6.14 4.76
C GLU A 80 -6.58 7.41 4.62
N TYR A 81 -6.75 7.84 3.38
CA TYR A 81 -7.47 9.05 3.02
C TYR A 81 -8.75 8.73 2.28
N THR A 82 -9.87 9.30 2.73
CA THR A 82 -11.19 9.18 2.08
C THR A 82 -11.56 10.54 1.49
N PRO A 83 -11.35 10.77 0.18
CA PRO A 83 -11.52 12.10 -0.44
C PRO A 83 -12.93 12.67 -0.32
N MET A 84 -13.96 11.81 -0.37
CA MET A 84 -15.36 12.25 -0.31
C MET A 84 -15.73 12.94 1.00
N TYR A 85 -15.10 12.55 2.10
CA TYR A 85 -15.42 13.05 3.44
C TYR A 85 -14.31 13.94 4.00
N ASP A 86 -13.21 14.11 3.27
CA ASP A 86 -11.98 14.76 3.74
C ASP A 86 -11.45 14.13 5.04
N GLU A 87 -11.64 12.82 5.19
CA GLU A 87 -11.25 12.07 6.38
C GLU A 87 -9.93 11.36 6.18
N VAL A 88 -9.08 11.44 7.20
CA VAL A 88 -7.76 10.83 7.20
C VAL A 88 -7.54 10.03 8.46
N ARG A 89 -7.07 8.81 8.30
CA ARG A 89 -6.57 7.96 9.37
C ARG A 89 -5.09 7.73 9.16
N ILE A 90 -4.31 8.01 10.18
CA ILE A 90 -2.87 7.81 10.14
C ILE A 90 -2.51 6.73 11.14
N TYR A 91 -1.75 5.76 10.68
CA TYR A 91 -1.28 4.64 11.48
C TYR A 91 0.24 4.69 11.56
N TYR A 92 0.75 4.71 12.77
CA TYR A 92 2.16 4.46 13.06
C TYR A 92 2.26 3.07 13.64
N THR A 93 3.12 2.23 13.09
CA THR A 93 3.32 0.84 13.54
C THR A 93 4.80 0.58 13.73
N SER A 94 5.17 0.11 14.91
CA SER A 94 6.55 -0.29 15.24
C SER A 94 6.58 -1.60 16.02
N MET A 95 7.78 -2.12 16.28
CA MET A 95 7.92 -3.23 17.20
C MET A 95 7.56 -2.78 18.63
N TYR A 96 6.90 -3.65 19.37
CA TYR A 96 6.51 -3.34 20.77
C TYR A 96 7.68 -2.94 21.65
N VAL A 97 8.85 -3.51 21.43
CA VAL A 97 10.07 -3.26 22.22
C VAL A 97 10.62 -1.84 22.00
N THR A 98 10.47 -1.30 20.80
CA THR A 98 10.96 0.04 20.43
C THR A 98 9.86 1.08 20.45
N TYR A 99 8.61 0.68 20.72
CA TYR A 99 7.48 1.59 20.67
C TYR A 99 7.57 2.64 21.77
N ASP A 100 7.58 3.91 21.35
CA ASP A 100 7.37 5.06 22.19
C ASP A 100 6.14 5.84 21.73
N LYS A 101 5.22 6.06 22.65
CA LYS A 101 3.99 6.81 22.39
C LYS A 101 4.24 8.27 21.99
N GLY A 102 5.24 8.89 22.62
CA GLY A 102 5.61 10.28 22.32
C GLY A 102 6.14 10.42 20.89
N GLU A 103 7.01 9.52 20.48
CA GLU A 103 7.50 9.45 19.10
C GLU A 103 6.36 9.16 18.12
N ALA A 104 5.51 8.19 18.42
CA ALA A 104 4.38 7.83 17.56
C ALA A 104 3.45 9.02 17.33
N MET A 105 3.11 9.76 18.38
CA MET A 105 2.27 10.96 18.30
C MET A 105 2.93 12.06 17.47
N ASN A 106 4.21 12.36 17.71
CA ASN A 106 4.94 13.38 16.98
C ASN A 106 5.08 13.03 15.50
N THR A 107 5.39 11.77 15.20
CA THR A 107 5.48 11.26 13.84
C THR A 107 4.15 11.38 13.09
N VAL A 108 3.05 10.96 13.71
CA VAL A 108 1.70 11.06 13.13
C VAL A 108 1.34 12.52 12.87
N MET A 109 1.65 13.43 13.79
CA MET A 109 1.39 14.86 13.63
C MET A 109 2.24 15.48 12.52
N ALA A 110 3.49 15.11 12.39
CA ALA A 110 4.35 15.57 11.30
C ALA A 110 3.83 15.11 9.93
N CYS A 111 3.51 13.81 9.80
CA CYS A 111 2.92 13.26 8.57
C CYS A 111 1.56 13.91 8.23
N LEU A 112 0.75 14.22 9.25
CA LEU A 112 -0.51 14.94 9.07
C LEU A 112 -0.28 16.34 8.50
N GLN A 113 0.68 17.09 9.04
CA GLN A 113 1.01 18.43 8.58
C GLN A 113 1.53 18.43 7.14
N ASP A 114 2.38 17.48 6.77
CA ASP A 114 2.86 17.34 5.40
C ASP A 114 1.70 16.99 4.46
N PHE A 115 0.85 16.04 4.83
CA PHE A 115 -0.33 15.69 4.06
C PHE A 115 -1.27 16.89 3.86
N MET A 116 -1.46 17.73 4.89
CA MET A 116 -2.26 18.94 4.79
C MET A 116 -1.68 19.94 3.79
N LYS A 117 -0.37 20.16 3.82
CA LYS A 117 0.33 21.05 2.88
C LYS A 117 0.19 20.57 1.44
N ASP A 118 0.42 19.28 1.20
CA ASP A 118 0.38 18.68 -0.14
C ASP A 118 -1.01 18.72 -0.76
N ASN A 119 -2.05 18.63 0.06
CA ASN A 119 -3.44 18.63 -0.37
C ASN A 119 -4.18 19.96 -0.14
N GLN A 120 -3.46 21.01 0.25
CA GLN A 120 -3.99 22.38 0.46
C GLN A 120 -5.12 22.43 1.50
N TYR A 121 -4.96 21.69 2.60
CA TYR A 121 -5.80 21.80 3.78
C TYR A 121 -5.16 22.74 4.80
N TYR A 122 -5.98 23.49 5.51
CA TYR A 122 -5.52 24.48 6.50
C TYR A 122 -5.84 24.10 7.93
N HIS A 123 -6.90 23.34 8.13
CA HIS A 123 -7.39 22.96 9.45
C HIS A 123 -7.73 21.47 9.50
N TYR A 124 -7.71 20.92 10.70
CA TYR A 124 -8.20 19.57 10.96
C TYR A 124 -8.94 19.52 12.30
N THR A 125 -9.85 18.55 12.43
CA THR A 125 -10.59 18.26 13.66
C THR A 125 -10.52 16.77 13.93
N TYR A 126 -10.27 16.40 15.17
CA TYR A 126 -10.30 14.99 15.58
C TYR A 126 -11.72 14.46 15.54
N LEU A 127 -11.93 13.36 14.81
CA LEU A 127 -13.20 12.64 14.77
C LEU A 127 -13.31 11.59 15.89
N ALA A 128 -12.18 11.11 16.35
CA ALA A 128 -12.10 10.19 17.47
C ALA A 128 -10.82 10.44 18.28
N ARG A 129 -10.80 9.94 19.51
CA ARG A 129 -9.59 9.90 20.32
C ARG A 129 -8.57 8.97 19.69
N ASP A 130 -7.31 9.33 19.81
CA ASP A 130 -6.22 8.48 19.38
C ASP A 130 -6.27 7.12 20.10
N ARG A 131 -5.91 6.07 19.36
CA ARG A 131 -5.99 4.70 19.84
C ARG A 131 -4.66 4.00 19.69
N GLU A 132 -4.36 3.18 20.67
CA GLU A 132 -3.23 2.27 20.65
C GLU A 132 -3.74 0.83 20.52
N LYS A 133 -3.09 0.03 19.71
CA LYS A 133 -3.40 -1.37 19.53
C LYS A 133 -2.11 -2.18 19.57
N TYR A 134 -2.14 -3.27 20.31
CA TYR A 134 -1.03 -4.22 20.39
C TYR A 134 -1.47 -5.54 19.74
N PHE A 135 -0.62 -6.08 18.88
CA PHE A 135 -0.93 -7.31 18.13
C PHE A 135 0.35 -8.05 17.77
N LYS A 136 0.22 -9.28 17.31
CA LYS A 136 1.32 -10.04 16.72
C LYS A 136 1.20 -10.02 15.20
N ASN A 137 2.34 -9.81 14.55
CA ASN A 137 2.39 -9.93 13.09
C ASN A 137 2.44 -11.42 12.67
N ASP A 138 2.39 -11.68 11.36
CA ASP A 138 2.41 -13.04 10.79
C ASP A 138 3.69 -13.81 11.14
N ARG A 139 4.75 -13.11 11.50
CA ARG A 139 6.04 -13.71 11.93
C ARG A 139 6.11 -13.95 13.44
N GLY A 140 5.03 -13.66 14.19
CA GLY A 140 4.95 -13.83 15.64
C GLY A 140 5.56 -12.71 16.47
N TYR A 141 6.08 -11.64 15.86
CA TYR A 141 6.61 -10.48 16.59
C TYR A 141 5.49 -9.65 17.19
N SER A 142 5.68 -9.19 18.42
CA SER A 142 4.76 -8.25 19.06
C SER A 142 4.95 -6.86 18.46
N MET A 143 3.85 -6.27 17.98
CA MET A 143 3.78 -4.97 17.34
C MET A 143 2.90 -4.05 18.15
N ALA A 144 3.22 -2.76 18.10
CA ALA A 144 2.38 -1.69 18.63
C ALA A 144 1.97 -0.77 17.46
N GLN A 145 0.72 -0.36 17.45
CA GLN A 145 0.17 0.55 16.46
C GLN A 145 -0.53 1.70 17.17
N TYR A 146 -0.16 2.91 16.77
CA TYR A 146 -0.85 4.14 17.15
C TYR A 146 -1.69 4.62 15.98
N MET A 147 -2.91 5.07 16.22
CA MET A 147 -3.82 5.53 15.20
C MET A 147 -4.46 6.86 15.59
N SER A 148 -4.42 7.82 14.68
CA SER A 148 -5.16 9.07 14.77
C SER A 148 -6.19 9.17 13.64
N TYR A 149 -7.37 9.72 13.94
CA TYR A 149 -8.47 9.87 13.00
C TYR A 149 -8.98 11.29 12.99
N VAL A 150 -8.82 11.97 11.86
CA VAL A 150 -9.12 13.39 11.71
C VAL A 150 -9.94 13.68 10.46
N LYS A 151 -10.68 14.76 10.49
CA LYS A 151 -11.33 15.37 9.34
C LYS A 151 -10.60 16.66 8.99
N MET A 152 -10.29 16.80 7.70
CA MET A 152 -9.63 17.97 7.15
C MET A 152 -10.64 19.03 6.72
N THR A 153 -10.20 20.30 6.73
CA THR A 153 -11.00 21.43 6.27
C THR A 153 -10.09 22.41 5.52
N ARG A 154 -10.62 22.95 4.43
CA ARG A 154 -9.98 23.99 3.60
C ARG A 154 -10.38 25.38 4.07
#